data_94a95b1985685b554f9e1f192020692c
#
_entry.id   94a95b1985685b554f9e1f192020692c
#
_cell.length_a   1.000
_cell.length_b   1.000
_cell.length_c   1.000
_cell.angle_alpha   90.00
_cell.angle_beta   90.00
_cell.angle_gamma   90.00
#
_symmetry.space_group_name_H-M   'P 1'
#
loop_
_entity.id
_entity.type
_entity.pdbx_description
1 polymer ?
#
loop_
_entity_poly.entity_id
_entity_poly.type
_entity_poly.pdbx_seq_one_letter_code
_entity_poly.pdbx_strand_id
1 'polypeptide(L)'
;MATYLISEATGWDLVPPTVLRNGPFGPGMAQLWVDVDETVDLQALARSEHPDLRRMAVLDAVVNNADRKGGHLLPTPDGRVYGVDHGVCFSTEDKLRTLLWQWRGAPLTEEAVEVLTRLRSELADGLATVLHAHLTRREVRRTAERVDRLLASRTYPYPSEDWPAIPWPPF
;
A
#
# COMPACT_ATOMS: atom_id res chain seq x y z
N MET A 1 0.89 11.33 0.55
CA MET A 1 1.30 11.53 1.96
C MET A 1 0.72 10.46 2.89
N ALA A 2 -0.59 10.27 2.99
CA ALA A 2 -1.18 9.30 3.94
C ALA A 2 -0.66 7.87 3.77
N THR A 3 -0.48 7.37 2.54
CA THR A 3 0.09 6.03 2.29
C THR A 3 1.53 5.92 2.79
N TYR A 4 2.34 6.97 2.63
CA TYR A 4 3.70 7.00 3.17
C TYR A 4 3.68 6.89 4.70
N LEU A 5 2.82 7.63 5.39
CA LEU A 5 2.67 7.54 6.85
C LEU A 5 2.27 6.13 7.33
N ILE A 6 1.36 5.45 6.61
CA ILE A 6 1.01 4.06 6.89
C ILE A 6 2.22 3.14 6.63
N SER A 7 2.94 3.33 5.51
CA SER A 7 4.15 2.55 5.20
C SER A 7 5.21 2.69 6.28
N GLU A 8 5.49 3.92 6.75
CA GLU A 8 6.40 4.18 7.88
C GLU A 8 5.96 3.44 9.15
N ALA A 9 4.67 3.51 9.50
CA ALA A 9 4.13 2.81 10.65
C ALA A 9 4.25 1.28 10.55
N THR A 10 4.29 0.71 9.34
CA THR A 10 4.57 -0.72 9.16
C THR A 10 6.04 -1.08 9.39
N GLY A 11 6.96 -0.13 9.22
CA GLY A 11 8.40 -0.37 9.22
C GLY A 11 8.91 -1.17 8.01
N TRP A 12 8.10 -1.30 6.96
CA TRP A 12 8.50 -2.04 5.74
C TRP A 12 9.21 -1.17 4.70
N ASP A 13 9.15 0.17 4.85
CA ASP A 13 9.77 1.13 3.93
C ASP A 13 9.40 0.90 2.45
N LEU A 14 8.14 0.60 2.18
CA LEU A 14 7.65 0.27 0.83
C LEU A 14 7.36 1.50 -0.02
N VAL A 15 7.14 2.65 0.60
CA VAL A 15 6.87 3.91 -0.08
C VAL A 15 8.05 4.83 0.10
N PRO A 16 8.61 5.40 -0.98
CA PRO A 16 9.75 6.30 -0.86
C PRO A 16 9.44 7.50 0.06
N PRO A 17 10.43 8.03 0.79
CA PRO A 17 10.27 9.19 1.65
C PRO A 17 9.50 10.32 0.97
N THR A 18 8.46 10.79 1.63
CA THR A 18 7.49 11.73 1.06
C THR A 18 7.26 12.89 2.01
N VAL A 19 7.28 14.12 1.51
CA VAL A 19 7.04 15.34 2.29
C VAL A 19 6.03 16.25 1.60
N LEU A 20 5.26 16.99 2.38
CA LEU A 20 4.43 18.08 1.87
C LEU A 20 5.25 19.37 1.85
N ARG A 21 5.13 20.14 0.78
CA ARG A 21 5.82 21.41 0.60
C ARG A 21 4.91 22.44 -0.05
N ASN A 22 5.14 23.70 0.28
CA ASN A 22 4.60 24.82 -0.48
C ASN A 22 5.55 25.13 -1.63
N GLY A 23 5.06 25.02 -2.86
CA GLY A 23 5.77 25.35 -4.09
C GLY A 23 5.22 26.63 -4.73
N PRO A 24 5.78 27.05 -5.87
CA PRO A 24 5.34 28.25 -6.60
C PRO A 24 3.90 28.15 -7.10
N PHE A 25 3.34 26.94 -7.19
CA PHE A 25 1.96 26.67 -7.62
C PHE A 25 1.03 26.26 -6.47
N GLY A 26 1.44 26.48 -5.21
CA GLY A 26 0.71 26.12 -4.02
C GLY A 26 1.22 24.87 -3.31
N PRO A 27 0.44 24.32 -2.36
CA PRO A 27 0.81 23.10 -1.64
C PRO A 27 0.94 21.90 -2.58
N GLY A 28 2.00 21.13 -2.41
CA GLY A 28 2.27 19.93 -3.19
C GLY A 28 3.02 18.87 -2.40
N MET A 29 3.21 17.71 -2.99
CA MET A 29 3.97 16.61 -2.45
C MET A 29 5.29 16.49 -3.20
N ALA A 30 6.39 16.28 -2.48
CA ALA A 30 7.66 15.84 -3.03
C ALA A 30 7.98 14.45 -2.46
N GLN A 31 8.34 13.52 -3.34
CA GLN A 31 8.74 12.16 -3.00
C GLN A 31 10.17 11.94 -3.46
N LEU A 32 10.96 11.22 -2.67
CA LEU A 32 12.34 10.89 -3.02
C LEU A 32 12.35 10.14 -4.36
N TRP A 33 13.21 10.59 -5.27
CA TRP A 33 13.47 9.88 -6.50
C TRP A 33 14.21 8.58 -6.20
N VAL A 34 13.76 7.48 -6.79
CA VAL A 34 14.37 6.16 -6.63
C VAL A 34 15.06 5.78 -7.95
N ASP A 35 16.34 5.45 -7.87
CA ASP A 35 17.07 4.91 -9.01
C ASP A 35 16.63 3.45 -9.23
N VAL A 36 16.00 3.21 -10.36
CA VAL A 36 15.41 1.91 -10.71
C VAL A 36 16.43 1.05 -11.42
N ASP A 37 16.46 -0.25 -11.12
CA ASP A 37 17.19 -1.24 -11.92
C ASP A 37 16.38 -1.56 -13.19
N GLU A 38 16.75 -0.92 -14.28
CA GLU A 38 16.10 -1.08 -15.60
C GLU A 38 16.33 -2.46 -16.22
N THR A 39 17.19 -3.30 -15.65
CA THR A 39 17.44 -4.67 -16.13
C THR A 39 16.39 -5.66 -15.65
N VAL A 40 15.58 -5.28 -14.66
CA VAL A 40 14.54 -6.14 -14.07
C VAL A 40 13.31 -6.19 -14.97
N ASP A 41 12.92 -7.39 -15.39
CA ASP A 41 11.63 -7.62 -16.05
C ASP A 41 10.48 -7.44 -15.05
N LEU A 42 9.75 -6.32 -15.17
CA LEU A 42 8.63 -5.98 -14.29
C LEU A 42 7.48 -7.00 -14.34
N GLN A 43 7.27 -7.68 -15.48
CA GLN A 43 6.22 -8.69 -15.57
C GLN A 43 6.62 -9.96 -14.81
N ALA A 44 7.89 -10.36 -14.91
CA ALA A 44 8.42 -11.47 -14.14
C ALA A 44 8.45 -11.13 -12.64
N LEU A 45 8.92 -9.94 -12.29
CA LEU A 45 8.91 -9.46 -10.90
C LEU A 45 7.50 -9.50 -10.30
N ALA A 46 6.51 -8.92 -10.98
CA ALA A 46 5.14 -8.84 -10.50
C ALA A 46 4.48 -10.20 -10.22
N ARG A 47 4.99 -11.27 -10.84
CA ARG A 47 4.53 -12.67 -10.65
C ARG A 47 5.40 -13.46 -9.68
N SER A 48 6.47 -12.86 -9.19
CA SER A 48 7.42 -13.53 -8.28
C SER A 48 6.92 -13.58 -6.84
N GLU A 49 7.60 -14.37 -6.02
CA GLU A 49 7.40 -14.46 -4.56
C GLU A 49 8.26 -13.44 -3.79
N HIS A 50 8.57 -12.28 -4.42
CA HIS A 50 9.41 -11.27 -3.79
C HIS A 50 8.81 -10.78 -2.47
N PRO A 51 9.58 -10.72 -1.36
CA PRO A 51 9.03 -10.39 -0.04
C PRO A 51 8.40 -8.99 0.01
N ASP A 52 9.00 -7.99 -0.64
CA ASP A 52 8.44 -6.63 -0.66
C ASP A 52 7.11 -6.56 -1.44
N LEU A 53 6.92 -7.38 -2.49
CA LEU A 53 5.63 -7.47 -3.18
C LEU A 53 4.57 -8.11 -2.29
N ARG A 54 4.95 -9.12 -1.50
CA ARG A 54 4.07 -9.76 -0.55
C ARG A 54 3.61 -8.80 0.55
N ARG A 55 4.54 -7.98 1.08
CA ARG A 55 4.25 -6.88 2.01
C ARG A 55 3.39 -5.80 1.35
N MET A 56 3.69 -5.46 0.10
CA MET A 56 2.94 -4.45 -0.67
C MET A 56 1.50 -4.87 -0.92
N ALA A 57 1.22 -6.17 -1.14
CA ALA A 57 -0.14 -6.68 -1.23
C ALA A 57 -0.94 -6.44 0.06
N VAL A 58 -0.31 -6.55 1.23
CA VAL A 58 -0.92 -6.18 2.52
C VAL A 58 -1.12 -4.67 2.62
N LEU A 59 -0.11 -3.87 2.28
CA LEU A 59 -0.22 -2.41 2.30
C LEU A 59 -1.35 -1.93 1.38
N ASP A 60 -1.42 -2.43 0.14
CA ASP A 60 -2.49 -2.10 -0.81
C ASP A 60 -3.88 -2.44 -0.26
N ALA A 61 -4.02 -3.57 0.43
CA ALA A 61 -5.27 -3.96 1.09
C ALA A 61 -5.64 -3.02 2.25
N VAL A 62 -4.68 -2.59 3.06
CA VAL A 62 -4.88 -1.64 4.17
C VAL A 62 -5.33 -0.27 3.66
N VAL A 63 -4.60 0.29 2.68
CA VAL A 63 -4.89 1.61 2.11
C VAL A 63 -5.99 1.58 1.05
N ASN A 64 -6.50 0.39 0.70
CA ASN A 64 -7.51 0.19 -0.36
C ASN A 64 -7.06 0.80 -1.68
N ASN A 65 -5.87 0.42 -2.13
CA ASN A 65 -5.33 0.92 -3.39
C ASN A 65 -6.18 0.43 -4.57
N ALA A 66 -6.69 1.36 -5.38
CA ALA A 66 -7.55 1.02 -6.51
C ALA A 66 -6.82 1.04 -7.87
N ASP A 67 -5.48 1.20 -7.87
CA ASP A 67 -4.73 1.33 -9.14
C ASP A 67 -3.28 0.82 -9.05
N ARG A 68 -3.01 -0.32 -8.37
CA ARG A 68 -1.65 -0.88 -8.37
C ARG A 68 -1.32 -1.52 -9.71
N LYS A 69 -0.42 -0.90 -10.48
CA LYS A 69 0.09 -1.34 -11.78
C LYS A 69 1.54 -1.80 -11.70
N GLY A 70 2.02 -2.51 -12.72
CA GLY A 70 3.42 -2.93 -12.83
C GLY A 70 4.37 -1.74 -12.90
N GLY A 71 4.03 -0.69 -13.63
CA GLY A 71 4.83 0.55 -13.69
C GLY A 71 4.90 1.33 -12.37
N HIS A 72 4.13 0.94 -11.34
CA HIS A 72 4.22 1.53 -10.00
C HIS A 72 5.15 0.74 -9.07
N LEU A 73 5.78 -0.32 -9.55
CA LEU A 73 6.79 -1.11 -8.85
C LEU A 73 8.18 -0.63 -9.27
N LEU A 74 8.98 -0.18 -8.34
CA LEU A 74 10.31 0.35 -8.57
C LEU A 74 11.35 -0.60 -7.95
N PRO A 75 11.82 -1.63 -8.71
CA PRO A 75 12.92 -2.46 -8.25
C PRO A 75 14.22 -1.63 -8.22
N THR A 76 15.04 -1.83 -7.21
CA THR A 76 16.29 -1.13 -7.02
C THR A 76 17.50 -2.06 -7.14
N PRO A 77 18.71 -1.56 -7.45
CA PRO A 77 19.90 -2.40 -7.60
C PRO A 77 20.30 -3.19 -6.34
N ASP A 78 19.86 -2.76 -5.16
CA ASP A 78 20.05 -3.46 -3.88
C ASP A 78 19.00 -4.55 -3.62
N GLY A 79 18.12 -4.80 -4.59
CA GLY A 79 17.12 -5.86 -4.54
C GLY A 79 15.85 -5.52 -3.76
N ARG A 80 15.61 -4.26 -3.41
CA ARG A 80 14.34 -3.80 -2.83
C ARG A 80 13.33 -3.46 -3.92
N VAL A 81 12.05 -3.41 -3.54
CA VAL A 81 10.98 -2.94 -4.43
C VAL A 81 10.14 -1.89 -3.72
N TYR A 82 10.23 -0.65 -4.18
CA TYR A 82 9.33 0.41 -3.74
C TYR A 82 8.03 0.42 -4.53
N GLY A 83 6.97 0.94 -3.90
CA GLY A 83 5.70 1.24 -4.56
C GLY A 83 5.46 2.75 -4.62
N VAL A 84 5.01 3.21 -5.77
CA VAL A 84 4.66 4.63 -5.99
C VAL A 84 3.24 4.78 -6.53
N ASP A 85 2.84 6.00 -6.83
CA ASP A 85 1.52 6.38 -7.36
C ASP A 85 0.34 5.87 -6.52
N HIS A 86 0.27 6.35 -5.28
CA HIS A 86 -0.82 6.06 -4.35
C HIS A 86 -1.94 7.13 -4.40
N GLY A 87 -2.20 7.68 -5.59
CA GLY A 87 -3.21 8.73 -5.78
C GLY A 87 -4.65 8.24 -5.61
N VAL A 88 -4.91 6.94 -5.78
CA VAL A 88 -6.26 6.36 -5.74
C VAL A 88 -6.36 5.36 -4.57
N CYS A 89 -6.19 5.86 -3.35
CA CYS A 89 -6.25 5.11 -2.11
C CYS A 89 -7.32 5.66 -1.15
N PHE A 90 -7.60 4.95 -0.08
CA PHE A 90 -8.44 5.35 1.06
C PHE A 90 -9.93 5.52 0.74
N SER A 91 -10.43 5.10 -0.44
CA SER A 91 -11.87 5.09 -0.67
C SER A 91 -12.60 4.40 0.50
N THR A 92 -13.75 4.97 0.89
CA THR A 92 -14.61 4.35 1.90
C THR A 92 -15.38 3.14 1.39
N GLU A 93 -15.48 2.97 0.07
CA GLU A 93 -15.93 1.75 -0.59
C GLU A 93 -14.75 0.81 -0.78
N ASP A 94 -14.98 -0.48 -0.68
CA ASP A 94 -13.91 -1.47 -0.90
C ASP A 94 -13.66 -1.62 -2.39
N LYS A 95 -12.56 -1.02 -2.86
CA LYS A 95 -12.17 -0.90 -4.29
C LYS A 95 -10.77 -1.40 -4.55
N LEU A 96 -10.26 -2.35 -3.76
CA LEU A 96 -8.93 -2.88 -3.98
C LEU A 96 -8.78 -3.42 -5.40
N ARG A 97 -7.87 -2.82 -6.17
CA ARG A 97 -7.50 -3.23 -7.52
C ARG A 97 -5.98 -3.24 -7.61
N THR A 98 -5.43 -4.40 -7.76
CA THR A 98 -3.98 -4.61 -7.76
C THR A 98 -3.62 -5.73 -8.72
N LEU A 99 -2.40 -5.76 -9.19
CA LEU A 99 -1.88 -6.92 -9.94
C LEU A 99 -1.30 -8.00 -8.99
N LEU A 100 -1.20 -7.71 -7.67
CA LEU A 100 -0.56 -8.59 -6.68
C LEU A 100 -1.55 -9.58 -6.05
N TRP A 101 -2.28 -10.35 -6.89
CA TRP A 101 -3.28 -11.32 -6.44
C TRP A 101 -2.73 -12.75 -6.27
N GLN A 102 -1.43 -12.99 -6.48
CA GLN A 102 -0.85 -14.34 -6.39
C GLN A 102 -1.02 -14.99 -5.01
N TRP A 103 -1.14 -14.19 -3.94
CA TRP A 103 -1.34 -14.69 -2.58
C TRP A 103 -2.80 -14.69 -2.10
N ARG A 104 -3.78 -14.33 -2.94
CA ARG A 104 -5.19 -14.28 -2.52
C ARG A 104 -5.63 -15.58 -1.84
N GLY A 105 -6.25 -15.48 -0.67
CA GLY A 105 -6.69 -16.62 0.14
C GLY A 105 -5.57 -17.37 0.88
N ALA A 106 -4.30 -17.10 0.57
CA ALA A 106 -3.18 -17.67 1.33
C ALA A 106 -3.11 -17.07 2.75
N PRO A 107 -2.55 -17.80 3.73
CA PRO A 107 -2.32 -17.25 5.07
C PRO A 107 -1.39 -16.03 5.03
N LEU A 108 -1.69 -15.01 5.83
CA LEU A 108 -0.76 -13.92 6.10
C LEU A 108 0.51 -14.49 6.77
N THR A 109 1.65 -13.87 6.50
CA THR A 109 2.88 -14.22 7.22
C THR A 109 2.77 -13.80 8.69
N GLU A 110 3.50 -14.45 9.58
CA GLU A 110 3.56 -14.06 11.00
C GLU A 110 4.01 -12.60 11.13
N GLU A 111 5.05 -12.19 10.38
CA GLU A 111 5.49 -10.79 10.28
C GLU A 111 4.32 -9.84 9.94
N ALA A 112 3.53 -10.17 8.93
CA ALA A 112 2.41 -9.32 8.53
C ALA A 112 1.34 -9.20 9.64
N VAL A 113 1.07 -10.29 10.36
CA VAL A 113 0.14 -10.29 11.49
C VAL A 113 0.66 -9.43 12.65
N GLU A 114 1.94 -9.53 12.98
CA GLU A 114 2.57 -8.71 14.01
C GLU A 114 2.53 -7.21 13.65
N VAL A 115 2.89 -6.89 12.40
CA VAL A 115 2.87 -5.52 11.89
C VAL A 115 1.44 -4.96 11.87
N LEU A 116 0.46 -5.72 11.40
CA LEU A 116 -0.95 -5.30 11.39
C LEU A 116 -1.49 -5.09 12.82
N THR A 117 -1.07 -5.93 13.78
CA THR A 117 -1.47 -5.77 15.19
C THR A 117 -0.92 -4.47 15.77
N ARG A 118 0.35 -4.16 15.52
CA ARG A 118 0.96 -2.88 15.91
C ARG A 118 0.27 -1.71 15.21
N LEU A 119 0.11 -1.77 13.89
CA LEU A 119 -0.56 -0.73 13.10
C LEU A 119 -1.97 -0.45 13.60
N ARG A 120 -2.71 -1.50 13.99
CA ARG A 120 -4.06 -1.35 14.55
C ARG A 120 -4.06 -0.56 15.86
N SER A 121 -3.07 -0.80 16.72
CA SER A 121 -2.89 -0.04 17.96
C SER A 121 -2.56 1.42 17.66
N GLU A 122 -1.65 1.69 16.74
CA GLU A 122 -1.26 3.04 16.35
C GLU A 122 -2.41 3.83 15.69
N LEU A 123 -3.27 3.14 14.91
CA LEU A 123 -4.50 3.73 14.34
C LEU A 123 -5.56 4.04 15.39
N ALA A 124 -5.46 3.49 16.58
CA ALA A 124 -6.33 3.85 17.71
C ALA A 124 -5.77 5.03 18.55
N ASP A 125 -4.54 5.44 18.29
CA ASP A 125 -3.80 6.46 19.05
C ASP A 125 -3.21 7.55 18.11
N GLY A 126 -1.95 7.85 18.22
CA GLY A 126 -1.27 8.98 17.58
C GLY A 126 -1.33 9.01 16.06
N LEU A 127 -1.23 7.84 15.39
CA LEU A 127 -1.24 7.76 13.93
C LEU A 127 -2.57 8.29 13.34
N ALA A 128 -3.71 7.98 13.98
CA ALA A 128 -5.00 8.51 13.53
C ALA A 128 -5.01 10.05 13.52
N THR A 129 -4.43 10.68 14.54
CA THR A 129 -4.33 12.13 14.64
C THR A 129 -3.53 12.72 13.48
N VAL A 130 -2.41 12.11 13.14
CA VAL A 130 -1.56 12.55 12.02
C VAL A 130 -2.28 12.34 10.68
N LEU A 131 -2.96 11.21 10.51
CA LEU A 131 -3.71 10.91 9.29
C LEU A 131 -4.89 11.86 9.07
N HIS A 132 -5.50 12.40 10.13
CA HIS A 132 -6.60 13.38 10.01
C HIS A 132 -6.18 14.71 9.37
N ALA A 133 -4.88 15.01 9.28
CA ALA A 133 -4.38 16.13 8.48
C ALA A 133 -4.51 15.89 6.96
N HIS A 134 -4.76 14.65 6.53
CA HIS A 134 -4.75 14.23 5.10
C HIS A 134 -6.00 13.48 4.67
N LEU A 135 -6.74 12.92 5.62
CA LEU A 135 -7.89 12.04 5.40
C LEU A 135 -9.05 12.47 6.29
N THR A 136 -10.27 12.21 5.82
CA THR A 136 -11.46 12.36 6.64
C THR A 136 -11.51 11.32 7.76
N ARG A 137 -12.27 11.60 8.81
CA ARG A 137 -12.50 10.64 9.91
C ARG A 137 -13.08 9.31 9.41
N ARG A 138 -13.90 9.35 8.35
CA ARG A 138 -14.50 8.17 7.75
C ARG A 138 -13.45 7.30 7.05
N GLU A 139 -12.53 7.90 6.32
CA GLU A 139 -11.45 7.19 5.63
C GLU A 139 -10.48 6.54 6.62
N VAL A 140 -10.09 7.26 7.68
CA VAL A 140 -9.23 6.68 8.75
C VAL A 140 -9.92 5.51 9.44
N ARG A 141 -11.21 5.65 9.78
CA ARG A 141 -11.99 4.54 10.37
C ARG A 141 -12.05 3.34 9.42
N ARG A 142 -12.35 3.55 8.13
CA ARG A 142 -12.37 2.47 7.14
C ARG A 142 -11.02 1.78 6.99
N THR A 143 -9.92 2.51 7.12
CA THR A 143 -8.57 1.94 7.13
C THR A 143 -8.38 1.01 8.33
N ALA A 144 -8.76 1.44 9.54
CA ALA A 144 -8.72 0.60 10.73
C ALA A 144 -9.59 -0.66 10.59
N GLU A 145 -10.81 -0.53 10.04
CA GLU A 145 -11.71 -1.67 9.78
C GLU A 145 -11.11 -2.68 8.78
N ARG A 146 -10.31 -2.22 7.79
CA ARG A 146 -9.59 -3.15 6.88
C ARG A 146 -8.49 -3.90 7.61
N VAL A 147 -7.76 -3.23 8.48
CA VAL A 147 -6.76 -3.90 9.35
C VAL A 147 -7.45 -4.94 10.24
N ASP A 148 -8.58 -4.60 10.86
CA ASP A 148 -9.35 -5.54 11.69
C ASP A 148 -9.81 -6.77 10.89
N ARG A 149 -10.25 -6.60 9.64
CA ARG A 149 -10.66 -7.71 8.77
C ARG A 149 -9.48 -8.62 8.40
N LEU A 150 -8.32 -8.05 8.07
CA LEU A 150 -7.10 -8.81 7.77
C LEU A 150 -6.65 -9.63 8.98
N LEU A 151 -6.68 -9.05 10.17
CA LEU A 151 -6.35 -9.74 11.42
C LEU A 151 -7.35 -10.85 11.75
N ALA A 152 -8.65 -10.63 11.51
CA ALA A 152 -9.69 -11.61 11.77
C ALA A 152 -9.64 -12.81 10.79
N SER A 153 -9.43 -12.54 9.50
CA SER A 153 -9.33 -13.59 8.48
C SER A 153 -7.99 -14.32 8.48
N ARG A 154 -6.91 -13.62 8.87
CA ARG A 154 -5.51 -14.05 8.77
C ARG A 154 -5.09 -14.51 7.36
N THR A 155 -5.78 -14.01 6.33
CA THR A 155 -5.52 -14.35 4.92
C THR A 155 -5.45 -13.10 4.06
N TYR A 156 -4.71 -13.21 2.94
CA TYR A 156 -4.76 -12.20 1.88
C TYR A 156 -6.17 -12.13 1.30
N PRO A 157 -6.69 -10.91 0.99
CA PRO A 157 -8.05 -10.77 0.52
C PRO A 157 -8.24 -11.37 -0.88
N TYR A 158 -9.48 -11.70 -1.22
CA TYR A 158 -9.92 -11.95 -2.59
C TYR A 158 -10.33 -10.64 -3.28
N PRO A 159 -10.27 -10.56 -4.62
CA PRO A 159 -10.83 -9.44 -5.34
C PRO A 159 -12.35 -9.32 -5.08
N SER A 160 -12.84 -8.07 -5.06
CA SER A 160 -14.28 -7.81 -5.01
C SER A 160 -14.96 -8.25 -6.31
N GLU A 161 -16.20 -8.71 -6.22
CA GLU A 161 -17.04 -9.00 -7.39
C GLU A 161 -17.60 -7.71 -8.01
N ASP A 162 -17.65 -6.61 -7.27
CA ASP A 162 -18.22 -5.32 -7.70
C ASP A 162 -17.27 -4.50 -8.59
N TRP A 163 -15.97 -4.83 -8.62
CA TRP A 163 -14.95 -4.06 -9.31
C TRP A 163 -14.01 -4.96 -10.11
N PRO A 164 -13.48 -4.48 -11.27
CA PRO A 164 -12.40 -5.18 -11.95
C PRO A 164 -11.21 -5.42 -11.02
N ALA A 165 -10.78 -6.66 -10.89
CA ALA A 165 -9.71 -7.04 -9.94
C ALA A 165 -8.37 -6.32 -10.23
N ILE A 166 -8.08 -6.08 -11.51
CA ILE A 166 -6.82 -5.49 -11.98
C ILE A 166 -7.12 -4.15 -12.67
N PRO A 167 -6.35 -3.08 -12.39
CA PRO A 167 -6.48 -1.82 -13.11
C PRO A 167 -6.04 -1.97 -14.58
N TRP A 168 -6.59 -1.13 -15.44
CA TRP A 168 -6.25 -1.11 -16.88
C TRP A 168 -5.62 0.23 -17.28
N PRO A 169 -4.52 0.25 -18.07
CA PRO A 169 -3.68 -0.91 -18.40
C PRO A 169 -2.92 -1.41 -17.15
N PRO A 170 -2.53 -2.72 -17.08
CA PRO A 170 -1.86 -3.28 -15.91
C PRO A 170 -0.37 -2.89 -15.80
N PHE A 171 0.24 -2.42 -16.91
CA PHE A 171 1.63 -1.94 -17.03
C PHE A 171 1.68 -0.63 -17.81
#